data_0ff7a07cc1e84b60fe05750424a8298f
#
_entry.id   0ff7a07cc1e84b60fe05750424a8298f
#
_cell.length_a   1.000
_cell.length_b   1.000
_cell.length_c   1.000
_cell.angle_alpha   90.00
_cell.angle_beta   90.00
_cell.angle_gamma   90.00
#
_symmetry.space_group_name_H-M   'P 1'
#
loop_
_entity.id
_entity.type
_entity.pdbx_description
1 polymer ?
#
loop_
_entity_poly.entity_id
_entity_poly.type
_entity_poly.pdbx_seq_one_letter_code
_entity_poly.pdbx_strand_id
1 'polypeptide(L)'
;TDERSRLFSRKSDVTVADVISTIKAIPEFERALTEVKLRHGSLSNKVGRAVFSHAAYTNGGYEVAKAYYTHGVDTVVYIHIAEADVAKLKADGVGNLIVTGHIASDSVGINPFIAELRRKGVEVDNISGII
;
A
#
# COMPACT_ATOMS: atom_id res chain seq x y z
N THR A 1 1.56 8.62 -23.58
CA THR A 1 1.03 7.30 -23.38
C THR A 1 2.19 6.34 -23.51
N ASP A 2 2.67 5.72 -22.47
CA ASP A 2 2.37 4.42 -22.04
C ASP A 2 3.51 3.58 -21.50
N GLU A 3 4.59 4.21 -20.99
CA GLU A 3 5.59 3.42 -20.24
C GLU A 3 5.03 2.94 -18.89
N ARG A 4 4.13 3.72 -18.28
CA ARG A 4 3.50 3.32 -17.01
C ARG A 4 2.54 2.14 -17.17
N SER A 5 1.79 2.07 -18.27
CA SER A 5 0.91 0.93 -18.55
C SER A 5 1.68 -0.35 -18.90
N ARG A 6 2.87 -0.23 -19.49
CA ARG A 6 3.72 -1.39 -19.83
C ARG A 6 4.38 -2.05 -18.61
N LEU A 7 4.63 -1.29 -17.54
CA LEU A 7 5.17 -1.84 -16.28
C LEU A 7 4.18 -2.77 -15.56
N PHE A 8 2.87 -2.59 -15.81
CA PHE A 8 1.81 -3.40 -15.20
C PHE A 8 1.30 -4.55 -16.07
N SER A 9 1.71 -4.66 -17.34
CA SER A 9 1.21 -5.69 -18.26
C SER A 9 2.10 -6.91 -18.39
N ARG A 10 3.25 -6.99 -17.72
CA ARG A 10 4.01 -8.24 -17.64
C ARG A 10 3.26 -9.17 -16.71
N LYS A 11 2.90 -10.36 -17.20
CA LYS A 11 2.58 -11.53 -16.37
C LYS A 11 3.82 -11.84 -15.53
N SER A 12 3.98 -11.12 -14.42
CA SER A 12 5.07 -11.34 -13.51
C SER A 12 4.69 -12.53 -12.63
N ASP A 13 5.63 -13.42 -12.40
CA ASP A 13 5.48 -14.48 -11.40
C ASP A 13 5.61 -13.94 -9.96
N VAL A 14 5.60 -12.63 -9.79
CA VAL A 14 5.67 -11.93 -8.52
C VAL A 14 4.49 -12.33 -7.64
N THR A 15 4.80 -12.76 -6.44
CA THR A 15 3.80 -13.15 -5.44
C THR A 15 3.45 -11.99 -4.51
N VAL A 16 2.35 -12.13 -3.79
CA VAL A 16 1.96 -11.20 -2.71
C VAL A 16 3.07 -11.11 -1.65
N ALA A 17 3.75 -12.23 -1.34
CA ALA A 17 4.88 -12.24 -0.42
C ALA A 17 6.05 -11.38 -0.92
N ASP A 18 6.35 -11.40 -2.22
CA ASP A 18 7.43 -10.59 -2.80
C ASP A 18 7.12 -9.09 -2.68
N VAL A 19 5.87 -8.69 -2.94
CA VAL A 19 5.45 -7.29 -2.78
C VAL A 19 5.55 -6.83 -1.34
N ILE A 20 5.07 -7.63 -0.38
CA ILE A 20 5.17 -7.31 1.04
C ILE A 20 6.63 -7.18 1.47
N SER A 21 7.49 -8.10 1.04
CA SER A 21 8.93 -8.07 1.34
C SER A 21 9.60 -6.82 0.76
N THR A 22 9.25 -6.46 -0.47
CA THR A 22 9.77 -5.24 -1.12
C THR A 22 9.35 -3.98 -0.36
N ILE A 23 8.08 -3.88 0.06
CA ILE A 23 7.60 -2.73 0.85
C ILE A 23 8.34 -2.67 2.20
N LYS A 24 8.46 -3.81 2.90
CA LYS A 24 9.15 -3.89 4.21
C LYS A 24 10.63 -3.48 4.14
N ALA A 25 11.27 -3.61 2.99
CA ALA A 25 12.66 -3.20 2.79
C ALA A 25 12.83 -1.68 2.57
N ILE A 26 11.75 -0.92 2.41
CA ILE A 26 11.80 0.54 2.34
C ILE A 26 12.11 1.06 3.76
N PRO A 27 13.08 1.99 3.94
CA PRO A 27 13.55 2.42 5.27
C PRO A 27 12.45 2.91 6.21
N GLU A 28 11.43 3.57 5.69
CA GLU A 28 10.30 4.07 6.47
C GLU A 28 9.45 2.91 7.03
N PHE A 29 9.28 1.83 6.26
CA PHE A 29 8.54 0.65 6.72
C PHE A 29 9.41 -0.25 7.61
N GLU A 30 10.71 -0.34 7.36
CA GLU A 30 11.64 -1.11 8.19
C GLU A 30 11.70 -0.56 9.63
N ARG A 31 11.67 0.77 9.77
CA ARG A 31 11.74 1.46 11.07
C ARG A 31 10.38 1.69 11.73
N ALA A 32 9.28 1.41 11.02
CA ALA A 32 7.94 1.65 11.53
C ALA A 32 7.59 0.75 12.72
N LEU A 33 6.80 1.29 13.63
CA LEU A 33 6.20 0.50 14.73
C LEU A 33 5.05 -0.38 14.26
N THR A 34 4.51 -0.12 13.07
CA THR A 34 3.43 -0.89 12.46
C THR A 34 3.99 -1.78 11.36
N GLU A 35 3.33 -2.91 11.14
CA GLU A 35 3.75 -3.87 10.11
C GLU A 35 2.89 -3.78 8.85
N VAL A 36 3.52 -4.02 7.70
CA VAL A 36 2.82 -4.32 6.45
C VAL A 36 2.16 -5.69 6.57
N LYS A 37 0.85 -5.77 6.41
CA LYS A 37 0.04 -6.97 6.65
C LYS A 37 -0.77 -7.39 5.43
N LEU A 38 -0.78 -8.68 5.16
CA LEU A 38 -1.80 -9.27 4.31
C LEU A 38 -3.09 -9.42 5.12
N ARG A 39 -4.16 -8.75 4.71
CA ARG A 39 -5.45 -8.77 5.41
C ARG A 39 -6.45 -9.73 4.77
N HIS A 40 -6.29 -10.00 3.47
CA HIS A 40 -7.10 -10.97 2.72
C HIS A 40 -6.27 -11.55 1.57
N GLY A 41 -6.55 -12.79 1.18
CA GLY A 41 -5.82 -13.55 0.17
C GLY A 41 -4.74 -14.45 0.76
N SER A 42 -3.74 -14.82 -0.05
CA SER A 42 -2.62 -15.67 0.33
C SER A 42 -1.29 -15.08 -0.10
N LEU A 43 -0.25 -15.29 0.71
CA LEU A 43 1.13 -14.88 0.38
C LEU A 43 1.65 -15.54 -0.91
N SER A 44 1.20 -16.75 -1.21
CA SER A 44 1.56 -17.49 -2.42
C SER A 44 0.78 -17.08 -3.67
N ASN A 45 -0.27 -16.27 -3.52
CA ASN A 45 -1.02 -15.78 -4.67
C ASN A 45 -0.13 -14.91 -5.55
N LYS A 46 -0.33 -14.99 -6.87
CA LYS A 46 0.23 -14.00 -7.79
C LYS A 46 -0.37 -12.64 -7.49
N VAL A 47 0.47 -11.62 -7.48
CA VAL A 47 0.03 -10.24 -7.25
C VAL A 47 -0.86 -9.74 -8.37
N GLY A 48 -0.65 -10.23 -9.60
CA GLY A 48 -1.44 -9.87 -10.76
C GLY A 48 -1.43 -8.38 -11.03
N ARG A 49 -2.59 -7.85 -11.40
CA ARG A 49 -2.81 -6.42 -11.56
C ARG A 49 -3.03 -5.78 -10.19
N ALA A 50 -2.09 -4.96 -9.75
CA ALA A 50 -2.14 -4.30 -8.45
C ALA A 50 -2.48 -2.81 -8.55
N VAL A 51 -3.15 -2.30 -7.53
CA VAL A 51 -3.41 -0.88 -7.35
C VAL A 51 -3.01 -0.44 -5.95
N PHE A 52 -2.29 0.69 -5.87
CA PHE A 52 -2.09 1.42 -4.62
C PHE A 52 -3.17 2.49 -4.54
N SER A 53 -4.00 2.41 -3.52
CA SER A 53 -5.03 3.40 -3.28
C SER A 53 -4.77 4.08 -1.94
N HIS A 54 -4.40 5.35 -2.00
CA HIS A 54 -4.21 6.17 -0.81
C HIS A 54 -5.56 6.48 -0.14
N ALA A 55 -6.62 6.49 -0.93
CA ALA A 55 -8.00 6.68 -0.48
C ALA A 55 -8.18 7.91 0.43
N ALA A 56 -7.50 9.01 0.11
CA ALA A 56 -7.61 10.27 0.81
C ALA A 56 -9.10 10.61 1.05
N TYR A 57 -9.46 10.90 2.28
CA TYR A 57 -10.81 11.21 2.77
C TYR A 57 -11.81 10.06 2.88
N THR A 58 -11.58 8.89 2.28
CA THR A 58 -12.59 7.81 2.24
C THR A 58 -12.13 6.52 2.90
N ASN A 59 -10.88 6.41 3.31
CA ASN A 59 -10.24 5.18 3.79
C ASN A 59 -10.28 4.01 2.77
N GLY A 60 -10.67 4.28 1.52
CA GLY A 60 -10.91 3.25 0.50
C GLY A 60 -12.10 2.36 0.85
N GLY A 61 -11.95 1.57 1.89
CA GLY A 61 -12.99 0.71 2.40
C GLY A 61 -13.38 -0.43 1.46
N TYR A 62 -14.46 -1.10 1.84
CA TYR A 62 -14.98 -2.26 1.13
C TYR A 62 -15.43 -1.92 -0.29
N GLU A 63 -16.23 -0.85 -0.47
CA GLU A 63 -16.85 -0.55 -1.78
C GLU A 63 -15.82 -0.23 -2.86
N VAL A 64 -14.76 0.50 -2.50
CA VAL A 64 -13.68 0.86 -3.44
C VAL A 64 -12.85 -0.38 -3.80
N ALA A 65 -12.48 -1.21 -2.83
CA ALA A 65 -11.75 -2.46 -3.09
C ALA A 65 -12.58 -3.40 -3.96
N LYS A 66 -13.87 -3.56 -3.66
CA LYS A 66 -14.80 -4.37 -4.46
C LYS A 66 -14.90 -3.86 -5.90
N ALA A 67 -14.98 -2.55 -6.10
CA ALA A 67 -14.99 -1.96 -7.43
C ALA A 67 -13.71 -2.31 -8.21
N TYR A 68 -12.54 -2.20 -7.58
CA TYR A 68 -11.28 -2.61 -8.21
C TYR A 68 -11.27 -4.09 -8.60
N TYR A 69 -11.66 -5.00 -7.69
CA TYR A 69 -11.72 -6.43 -7.99
C TYR A 69 -12.70 -6.75 -9.12
N THR A 70 -13.86 -6.11 -9.13
CA THR A 70 -14.87 -6.28 -10.19
C THR A 70 -14.34 -5.84 -11.57
N HIS A 71 -13.40 -4.88 -11.60
CA HIS A 71 -12.77 -4.39 -12.83
C HIS A 71 -11.40 -5.03 -13.12
N GLY A 72 -11.14 -6.22 -12.59
CA GLY A 72 -10.00 -7.05 -12.95
C GLY A 72 -8.69 -6.65 -12.28
N VAL A 73 -8.74 -5.99 -11.13
CA VAL A 73 -7.60 -5.83 -10.23
C VAL A 73 -7.52 -7.06 -9.33
N ASP A 74 -6.34 -7.63 -9.19
CA ASP A 74 -6.10 -8.83 -8.37
C ASP A 74 -5.65 -8.49 -6.96
N THR A 75 -4.94 -7.37 -6.79
CA THR A 75 -4.36 -6.95 -5.51
C THR A 75 -4.61 -5.47 -5.25
N VAL A 76 -5.19 -5.17 -4.11
CA VAL A 76 -5.37 -3.80 -3.61
C VAL A 76 -4.42 -3.57 -2.44
N VAL A 77 -3.70 -2.44 -2.47
CA VAL A 77 -2.81 -2.01 -1.40
C VAL A 77 -3.37 -0.73 -0.80
N TYR A 78 -3.73 -0.77 0.47
CA TYR A 78 -4.22 0.35 1.26
C TYR A 78 -3.25 0.76 2.34
N ILE A 79 -3.31 2.02 2.78
CA ILE A 79 -2.57 2.48 3.95
C ILE A 79 -3.25 2.06 5.26
N HIS A 80 -4.57 2.01 5.29
CA HIS A 80 -5.38 1.45 6.37
C HIS A 80 -6.78 1.05 5.87
N ILE A 81 -7.50 0.27 6.68
CA ILE A 81 -8.90 -0.14 6.42
C ILE A 81 -9.57 -0.52 7.73
N ALA A 82 -10.88 -0.28 7.83
CA ALA A 82 -11.67 -0.68 8.98
C ALA A 82 -11.87 -2.21 9.04
N GLU A 83 -11.88 -2.78 10.24
CA GLU A 83 -12.06 -4.24 10.45
C GLU A 83 -13.37 -4.76 9.85
N ALA A 84 -14.46 -3.98 9.95
CA ALA A 84 -15.74 -4.34 9.37
C ALA A 84 -15.67 -4.50 7.84
N ASP A 85 -14.86 -3.67 7.17
CA ASP A 85 -14.68 -3.74 5.72
C ASP A 85 -13.76 -4.91 5.32
N VAL A 86 -12.75 -5.21 6.12
CA VAL A 86 -11.94 -6.43 5.95
C VAL A 86 -12.82 -7.68 6.06
N ALA A 87 -13.75 -7.73 7.02
CA ALA A 87 -14.66 -8.85 7.18
C ALA A 87 -15.56 -9.05 5.94
N LYS A 88 -16.07 -7.97 5.35
CA LYS A 88 -16.86 -8.04 4.10
C LYS A 88 -16.02 -8.57 2.93
N LEU A 89 -14.79 -8.06 2.76
CA LEU A 89 -13.88 -8.54 1.70
C LEU A 89 -13.54 -10.01 1.85
N LYS A 90 -13.33 -10.48 3.10
CA LYS A 90 -13.12 -11.90 3.39
C LYS A 90 -14.34 -12.75 3.04
N ALA A 91 -15.54 -12.26 3.30
CA ALA A 91 -16.78 -12.94 2.94
C ALA A 91 -16.97 -13.04 1.43
N ASP A 92 -16.58 -12.02 0.67
CA ASP A 92 -16.61 -12.05 -0.79
C ASP A 92 -15.57 -13.03 -1.38
N GLY A 93 -14.46 -13.25 -0.69
CA GLY A 93 -13.44 -14.25 -1.06
C GLY A 93 -12.65 -13.92 -2.34
N VAL A 94 -12.61 -12.66 -2.76
CA VAL A 94 -12.00 -12.23 -4.04
C VAL A 94 -10.81 -11.32 -3.80
N GLY A 95 -9.73 -11.52 -4.55
CA GLY A 95 -8.55 -10.66 -4.59
C GLY A 95 -7.61 -10.81 -3.39
N ASN A 96 -6.60 -9.94 -3.36
CA ASN A 96 -5.66 -9.82 -2.26
C ASN A 96 -5.73 -8.40 -1.70
N LEU A 97 -5.66 -8.27 -0.38
CA LEU A 97 -5.62 -6.97 0.32
C LEU A 97 -4.39 -6.88 1.18
N ILE A 98 -3.50 -5.96 0.83
CA ILE A 98 -2.31 -5.60 1.61
C ILE A 98 -2.58 -4.26 2.30
N VAL A 99 -2.21 -4.15 3.57
CA VAL A 99 -2.30 -2.89 4.33
C VAL A 99 -0.91 -2.53 4.84
N THR A 100 -0.46 -1.33 4.50
CA THR A 100 0.93 -0.90 4.71
C THR A 100 1.14 -0.16 6.03
N GLY A 101 0.09 0.42 6.59
CA GLY A 101 0.19 1.29 7.77
C GLY A 101 0.26 2.77 7.39
N HIS A 102 -0.41 3.62 8.16
CA HIS A 102 -0.63 5.02 7.81
C HIS A 102 0.67 5.83 7.91
N ILE A 103 1.25 5.90 9.11
CA ILE A 103 2.42 6.76 9.39
C ILE A 103 3.64 6.40 8.54
N ALA A 104 3.93 5.11 8.35
CA ALA A 104 5.03 4.68 7.49
C ALA A 104 4.81 5.10 6.04
N SER A 105 3.58 4.94 5.54
CA SER A 105 3.21 5.34 4.18
C SER A 105 3.30 6.86 3.99
N ASP A 106 2.86 7.65 4.98
CA ASP A 106 2.98 9.10 4.94
C ASP A 106 4.44 9.54 4.99
N SER A 107 5.27 8.88 5.81
CA SER A 107 6.71 9.17 5.92
C SER A 107 7.44 9.04 4.59
N VAL A 108 7.10 8.04 3.77
CA VAL A 108 7.66 7.89 2.40
C VAL A 108 7.38 9.12 1.54
N GLY A 109 6.21 9.73 1.68
CA GLY A 109 5.85 10.94 0.94
C GLY A 109 6.42 12.22 1.54
N ILE A 110 6.47 12.31 2.86
CA ILE A 110 6.88 13.52 3.60
C ILE A 110 8.40 13.67 3.64
N ASN A 111 9.16 12.58 3.79
CA ASN A 111 10.62 12.64 3.93
C ASN A 111 11.35 13.36 2.79
N PRO A 112 11.01 13.16 1.51
CA PRO A 112 11.61 13.93 0.42
C PRO A 112 11.36 15.44 0.54
N PHE A 113 10.18 15.83 1.00
CA PHE A 113 9.85 17.22 1.24
C PHE A 113 10.66 17.81 2.41
N ILE A 114 10.79 17.07 3.51
CA ILE A 114 11.63 17.45 4.66
C ILE A 114 13.09 17.59 4.22
N ALA A 115 13.60 16.65 3.42
CA ALA A 115 14.96 16.72 2.91
C ALA A 115 15.21 17.99 2.07
N GLU A 116 14.24 18.39 1.25
CA GLU A 116 14.34 19.62 0.46
C GLU A 116 14.30 20.87 1.33
N LEU A 117 13.48 20.90 2.39
CA LEU A 117 13.48 22.01 3.36
C LEU A 117 14.84 22.15 4.04
N ARG A 118 15.41 21.04 4.54
CA ARG A 118 16.73 21.02 5.16
C ARG A 118 17.83 21.47 4.20
N ARG A 119 17.78 21.07 2.92
CA ARG A 119 18.71 21.52 1.89
C ARG A 119 18.65 23.03 1.67
N LYS A 120 17.49 23.64 1.92
CA LYS A 120 17.28 25.10 1.85
C LYS A 120 17.61 25.84 3.15
N GLY A 121 18.17 25.14 4.14
CA GLY A 121 18.57 25.73 5.43
C GLY A 121 17.45 25.86 6.45
N VAL A 122 16.30 25.21 6.24
CA VAL A 122 15.22 25.17 7.23
C VAL A 122 15.50 24.03 8.21
N GLU A 123 15.51 24.34 9.50
CA GLU A 123 15.56 23.31 10.55
C GLU A 123 14.20 22.63 10.67
N VAL A 124 14.21 21.31 10.66
CA VAL A 124 12.98 20.49 10.74
C VAL A 124 13.20 19.33 11.71
N ASP A 125 12.39 19.27 12.74
CA ASP A 125 12.32 18.15 13.68
C ASP A 125 11.13 17.26 13.37
N ASN A 126 11.37 15.96 13.27
CA ASN A 126 10.32 14.97 13.08
C ASN A 126 9.69 14.64 14.45
N ILE A 127 8.36 14.73 14.51
CA ILE A 127 7.58 14.39 15.70
C ILE A 127 6.42 13.45 15.34
N SER A 128 5.78 12.88 16.35
CA SER A 128 4.54 12.10 16.19
C SER A 128 4.64 10.90 15.24
N GLY A 129 5.80 10.26 15.19
CA GLY A 129 5.99 9.00 14.46
C GLY A 129 6.41 9.13 13.00
N ILE A 130 6.67 10.33 12.49
CA ILE A 130 7.37 10.52 11.21
C ILE A 130 8.82 10.02 11.37
N ILE A 131 9.21 9.08 10.55
CA ILE A 131 10.47 8.31 10.63
C ILE A 131 11.38 8.58 9.44
#